data_fef6af7bf72425f31dea5a08e6a3fd64
#
_entry.id   fef6af7bf72425f31dea5a08e6a3fd64
#
_cell.length_a   1.000
_cell.length_b   1.000
_cell.length_c   1.000
_cell.angle_alpha   90.00
_cell.angle_beta   90.00
_cell.angle_gamma   90.00
#
_symmetry.space_group_name_H-M   'P 1'
#
loop_
_entity.id
_entity.type
_entity.pdbx_description
1 polymer ?
#
loop_
_entity_poly.entity_id
_entity_poly.type
_entity_poly.pdbx_seq_one_letter_code
_entity_poly.pdbx_strand_id
1 'polypeptide(L)'
;ETPIVQGGMMWVGTAEMAAAVSNAGGLGILTALTQPTPDALAAEIERCKTMTDKPFGVNLTVLPSVNPPPYSDYRRVIIEAGVKIVETAGGRPQEHVEDFKAHGITILHKCTSVRHALSAVKMGVDIISIDGFECAGHPGEDDVPGLVLIPAAADQIDVPLLASGGFGDGRGLAAALALGADGINMGTRFCATVEAPIHEKVKQFLVANGERDTNLIFRGFKNTGRVAKNSVSDMVVEIGSKPGA
;
A
#
# COMPACT_ATOMS: atom_id res chain seq x y z
N GLU A 1 5.82 -0.35 17.87
CA GLU A 1 6.73 0.53 18.63
C GLU A 1 6.88 1.88 17.91
N THR A 2 7.12 1.87 16.59
CA THR A 2 7.12 3.09 15.76
C THR A 2 5.88 3.04 14.85
N PRO A 3 5.04 4.10 14.79
CA PRO A 3 3.79 4.05 14.04
C PRO A 3 4.04 4.25 12.54
N ILE A 4 4.85 3.38 11.96
CA ILE A 4 5.25 3.38 10.55
C ILE A 4 4.96 2.01 9.96
N VAL A 5 4.21 2.00 8.86
CA VAL A 5 3.95 0.83 8.04
C VAL A 5 4.70 0.97 6.72
N GLN A 6 5.39 -0.08 6.30
CA GLN A 6 5.82 -0.23 4.93
C GLN A 6 4.68 -0.93 4.18
N GLY A 7 3.91 -0.18 3.40
CA GLY A 7 2.77 -0.69 2.66
C GLY A 7 3.13 -1.72 1.60
N GLY A 8 2.16 -2.52 1.23
CA GLY A 8 2.32 -3.50 0.16
C GLY A 8 2.76 -2.85 -1.15
N MET A 9 3.80 -3.38 -1.74
CA MET A 9 4.39 -2.89 -3.01
C MET A 9 4.73 -4.08 -3.89
N MET A 10 4.14 -4.13 -5.08
CA MET A 10 4.44 -5.17 -6.06
C MET A 10 5.94 -5.19 -6.37
N TRP A 11 6.53 -6.39 -6.35
CA TRP A 11 7.96 -6.65 -6.59
C TRP A 11 8.94 -6.09 -5.54
N VAL A 12 8.46 -5.42 -4.49
CA VAL A 12 9.28 -4.83 -3.43
C VAL A 12 8.98 -5.45 -2.06
N GLY A 13 7.71 -5.73 -1.76
CA GLY A 13 7.30 -6.32 -0.49
C GLY A 13 7.66 -7.81 -0.40
N THR A 14 8.93 -8.11 -0.22
CA THR A 14 9.49 -9.46 -0.02
C THR A 14 9.80 -9.73 1.45
N ALA A 15 10.19 -10.94 1.79
CA ALA A 15 10.55 -11.32 3.15
C ALA A 15 11.69 -10.46 3.72
N GLU A 16 12.70 -10.12 2.90
CA GLU A 16 13.81 -9.24 3.32
C GLU A 16 13.29 -7.86 3.74
N MET A 17 12.45 -7.25 2.90
CA MET A 17 11.90 -5.93 3.18
C MET A 17 11.00 -5.96 4.42
N ALA A 18 10.06 -6.90 4.47
CA ALA A 18 9.11 -6.99 5.58
C ALA A 18 9.82 -7.27 6.91
N ALA A 19 10.77 -8.21 6.93
CA ALA A 19 11.54 -8.53 8.12
C ALA A 19 12.42 -7.36 8.57
N ALA A 20 13.10 -6.67 7.65
CA ALA A 20 13.95 -5.52 8.00
C ALA A 20 13.16 -4.40 8.67
N VAL A 21 11.97 -4.06 8.12
CA VAL A 21 11.09 -3.04 8.69
C VAL A 21 10.55 -3.46 10.06
N SER A 22 10.13 -4.72 10.20
CA SER A 22 9.60 -5.25 11.46
C SER A 22 10.69 -5.30 12.54
N ASN A 23 11.91 -5.71 12.19
CA ASN A 23 13.06 -5.72 13.11
C ASN A 23 13.46 -4.31 13.53
N ALA A 24 13.22 -3.30 12.69
CA ALA A 24 13.44 -1.89 13.02
C ALA A 24 12.32 -1.26 13.86
N GLY A 25 11.27 -2.02 14.23
CA GLY A 25 10.17 -1.58 15.09
C GLY A 25 8.99 -0.94 14.36
N GLY A 26 8.95 -0.98 13.03
CA GLY A 26 7.79 -0.67 12.19
C GLY A 26 6.94 -1.92 11.93
N LEU A 27 6.00 -1.82 10.99
CA LEU A 27 5.24 -2.96 10.46
C LEU A 27 5.63 -3.18 8.99
N GLY A 28 6.36 -4.25 8.73
CA GLY A 28 6.69 -4.69 7.38
C GLY A 28 5.54 -5.48 6.75
N ILE A 29 5.31 -5.32 5.45
CA ILE A 29 4.23 -5.99 4.73
C ILE A 29 4.79 -6.76 3.53
N LEU A 30 4.57 -8.08 3.53
CA LEU A 30 4.75 -8.93 2.34
C LEU A 30 3.66 -8.61 1.31
N THR A 31 3.99 -8.61 0.03
CA THR A 31 3.00 -8.45 -1.04
C THR A 31 2.66 -9.80 -1.67
N ALA A 32 1.46 -10.31 -1.39
CA ALA A 32 1.05 -11.65 -1.80
C ALA A 32 1.18 -11.88 -3.32
N LEU A 33 0.71 -10.95 -4.13
CA LEU A 33 0.70 -11.09 -5.60
C LEU A 33 2.08 -10.88 -6.25
N THR A 34 3.11 -10.55 -5.49
CA THR A 34 4.51 -10.66 -5.95
C THR A 34 4.90 -12.13 -6.15
N GLN A 35 4.28 -13.02 -5.40
CA GLN A 35 4.48 -14.45 -5.51
C GLN A 35 3.59 -15.02 -6.63
N PRO A 36 4.15 -15.82 -7.54
CA PRO A 36 3.43 -16.27 -8.74
C PRO A 36 2.31 -17.29 -8.43
N THR A 37 2.37 -17.95 -7.28
CA THR A 37 1.39 -18.95 -6.85
C THR A 37 1.13 -18.83 -5.35
N PRO A 38 -0.03 -19.35 -4.86
CA PRO A 38 -0.30 -19.46 -3.42
C PRO A 38 0.78 -20.25 -2.67
N ASP A 39 1.30 -21.33 -3.22
CA ASP A 39 2.37 -22.12 -2.60
C ASP A 39 3.68 -21.32 -2.49
N ALA A 40 4.01 -20.51 -3.50
CA ALA A 40 5.15 -19.61 -3.42
C ALA A 40 4.96 -18.54 -2.34
N LEU A 41 3.73 -18.05 -2.14
CA LEU A 41 3.42 -17.16 -1.01
C LEU A 41 3.60 -17.87 0.34
N ALA A 42 3.14 -19.11 0.48
CA ALA A 42 3.35 -19.91 1.69
C ALA A 42 4.85 -19.99 2.04
N ALA A 43 5.67 -20.36 1.06
CA ALA A 43 7.11 -20.45 1.22
C ALA A 43 7.74 -19.09 1.60
N GLU A 44 7.27 -18.00 1.01
CA GLU A 44 7.77 -16.64 1.30
C GLU A 44 7.38 -16.18 2.71
N ILE A 45 6.17 -16.50 3.18
CA ILE A 45 5.75 -16.23 4.56
C ILE A 45 6.64 -17.01 5.56
N GLU A 46 6.87 -18.32 5.32
CA GLU A 46 7.75 -19.11 6.16
C GLU A 46 9.19 -18.57 6.15
N ARG A 47 9.68 -18.15 4.98
CA ARG A 47 11.00 -17.50 4.86
C ARG A 47 11.08 -16.23 5.70
N CYS A 48 10.04 -15.39 5.67
CA CYS A 48 9.98 -14.18 6.49
C CYS A 48 10.04 -14.50 7.99
N LYS A 49 9.33 -15.55 8.44
CA LYS A 49 9.36 -16.02 9.84
C LYS A 49 10.77 -16.47 10.29
N THR A 50 11.64 -16.89 9.37
CA THR A 50 13.04 -17.20 9.72
C THR A 50 13.91 -15.94 9.89
N MET A 51 13.46 -14.79 9.40
CA MET A 51 14.21 -13.53 9.41
C MET A 51 13.81 -12.57 10.53
N THR A 52 12.60 -12.78 11.12
CA THR A 52 12.09 -11.93 12.19
C THR A 52 11.17 -12.70 13.13
N ASP A 53 11.27 -12.39 14.42
CA ASP A 53 10.31 -12.79 15.46
C ASP A 53 9.24 -11.70 15.72
N LYS A 54 9.33 -10.58 15.01
CA LYS A 54 8.43 -9.44 15.15
C LYS A 54 7.19 -9.60 14.25
N PRO A 55 6.07 -8.94 14.61
CA PRO A 55 4.89 -8.92 13.74
C PRO A 55 5.21 -8.37 12.35
N PHE A 56 4.69 -9.04 11.34
CA PHE A 56 4.62 -8.55 9.97
C PHE A 56 3.24 -8.85 9.39
N GLY A 57 2.88 -8.17 8.31
CA GLY A 57 1.62 -8.40 7.62
C GLY A 57 1.79 -8.93 6.20
N VAL A 58 0.67 -9.27 5.58
CA VAL A 58 0.61 -9.66 4.15
C VAL A 58 -0.39 -8.77 3.43
N ASN A 59 0.02 -8.18 2.32
CA ASN A 59 -0.87 -7.39 1.45
C ASN A 59 -1.58 -8.32 0.46
N LEU A 60 -2.89 -8.13 0.32
CA LEU A 60 -3.71 -8.72 -0.72
C LEU A 60 -4.48 -7.61 -1.44
N THR A 61 -3.96 -7.15 -2.56
CA THR A 61 -4.58 -6.09 -3.38
C THR A 61 -5.56 -6.70 -4.38
N VAL A 62 -6.82 -6.28 -4.32
CA VAL A 62 -7.88 -6.74 -5.21
C VAL A 62 -8.14 -5.69 -6.28
N LEU A 63 -7.60 -5.90 -7.47
CA LEU A 63 -7.81 -5.00 -8.62
C LEU A 63 -8.65 -5.69 -9.70
N PRO A 64 -9.49 -4.92 -10.42
CA PRO A 64 -10.14 -5.42 -11.63
C PRO A 64 -9.08 -5.97 -12.60
N SER A 65 -9.29 -7.20 -13.06
CA SER A 65 -8.38 -7.87 -14.00
C SER A 65 -9.17 -8.72 -14.97
N VAL A 66 -8.68 -8.80 -16.22
CA VAL A 66 -9.22 -9.71 -17.23
C VAL A 66 -9.02 -11.17 -16.79
N ASN A 67 -7.88 -11.45 -16.15
CA ASN A 67 -7.55 -12.76 -15.59
C ASN A 67 -7.23 -12.56 -14.09
N PRO A 68 -8.25 -12.56 -13.22
CA PRO A 68 -8.02 -12.33 -11.80
C PRO A 68 -7.20 -13.49 -11.20
N PRO A 69 -6.24 -13.18 -10.32
CA PRO A 69 -5.56 -14.20 -9.52
C PRO A 69 -6.56 -15.03 -8.69
N PRO A 70 -6.21 -16.25 -8.30
CA PRO A 70 -7.04 -17.07 -7.42
C PRO A 70 -7.02 -16.51 -5.98
N TYR A 71 -7.68 -15.37 -5.76
CA TYR A 71 -7.67 -14.64 -4.48
C TYR A 71 -8.07 -15.51 -3.28
N SER A 72 -9.02 -16.43 -3.46
CA SER A 72 -9.43 -17.38 -2.42
C SER A 72 -8.29 -18.28 -1.95
N ASP A 73 -7.45 -18.75 -2.87
CA ASP A 73 -6.31 -19.60 -2.53
C ASP A 73 -5.20 -18.81 -1.83
N TYR A 74 -4.91 -17.58 -2.29
CA TYR A 74 -3.98 -16.68 -1.58
C TYR A 74 -4.49 -16.36 -0.17
N ARG A 75 -5.78 -16.07 -0.01
CA ARG A 75 -6.41 -15.83 1.30
C ARG A 75 -6.27 -17.04 2.22
N ARG A 76 -6.58 -18.24 1.72
CA ARG A 76 -6.44 -19.49 2.46
C ARG A 76 -5.01 -19.69 2.96
N VAL A 77 -4.01 -19.52 2.11
CA VAL A 77 -2.58 -19.62 2.49
C VAL A 77 -2.20 -18.63 3.57
N ILE A 78 -2.64 -17.38 3.49
CA ILE A 78 -2.38 -16.36 4.51
C ILE A 78 -2.94 -16.81 5.87
N ILE A 79 -4.16 -17.36 5.89
CA ILE A 79 -4.82 -17.86 7.11
C ILE A 79 -4.08 -19.08 7.67
N GLU A 80 -3.83 -20.09 6.84
CA GLU A 80 -3.16 -21.34 7.23
C GLU A 80 -1.74 -21.10 7.73
N ALA A 81 -1.03 -20.12 7.15
CA ALA A 81 0.28 -19.70 7.63
C ALA A 81 0.22 -18.95 8.97
N GLY A 82 -0.95 -18.69 9.53
CA GLY A 82 -1.10 -18.05 10.84
C GLY A 82 -0.72 -16.57 10.88
N VAL A 83 -0.75 -15.88 9.73
CA VAL A 83 -0.54 -14.43 9.64
C VAL A 83 -1.59 -13.72 10.48
N LYS A 84 -1.19 -12.66 11.22
CA LYS A 84 -2.09 -11.93 12.13
C LYS A 84 -2.55 -10.58 11.62
N ILE A 85 -1.90 -10.06 10.61
CA ILE A 85 -2.16 -8.72 10.06
C ILE A 85 -2.22 -8.84 8.53
N VAL A 86 -3.31 -8.32 7.94
CA VAL A 86 -3.47 -8.27 6.48
C VAL A 86 -3.72 -6.83 6.06
N GLU A 87 -2.99 -6.38 5.04
CA GLU A 87 -3.31 -5.15 4.32
C GLU A 87 -4.14 -5.48 3.08
N THR A 88 -5.30 -4.86 2.93
CA THR A 88 -6.12 -4.95 1.71
C THR A 88 -6.12 -3.61 0.98
N ALA A 89 -6.21 -3.63 -0.34
CA ALA A 89 -6.28 -2.45 -1.19
C ALA A 89 -7.10 -2.74 -2.45
N GLY A 90 -7.50 -1.68 -3.15
CA GLY A 90 -8.21 -1.78 -4.43
C GLY A 90 -9.72 -1.84 -4.28
N GLY A 91 -10.36 -2.85 -4.90
CA GLY A 91 -11.81 -3.00 -4.93
C GLY A 91 -12.43 -3.29 -3.56
N ARG A 92 -13.75 -3.46 -3.54
CA ARG A 92 -14.50 -3.75 -2.30
C ARG A 92 -14.05 -5.09 -1.70
N PRO A 93 -13.43 -5.13 -0.52
CA PRO A 93 -12.81 -6.33 0.02
C PRO A 93 -13.74 -7.17 0.90
N GLN A 94 -15.07 -7.04 0.80
CA GLN A 94 -16.03 -7.60 1.78
C GLN A 94 -15.81 -9.08 2.07
N GLU A 95 -15.75 -9.92 1.03
CA GLU A 95 -15.53 -11.37 1.18
C GLU A 95 -14.22 -11.69 1.90
N HIS A 96 -13.16 -10.93 1.59
CA HIS A 96 -11.86 -11.11 2.23
C HIS A 96 -11.90 -10.66 3.69
N VAL A 97 -12.58 -9.56 3.99
CA VAL A 97 -12.74 -9.04 5.36
C VAL A 97 -13.49 -10.04 6.22
N GLU A 98 -14.63 -10.56 5.75
CA GLU A 98 -15.44 -11.54 6.48
C GLU A 98 -14.62 -12.78 6.85
N ASP A 99 -13.85 -13.33 5.92
CA ASP A 99 -13.05 -14.53 6.13
C ASP A 99 -11.86 -14.27 7.05
N PHE A 100 -11.10 -13.20 6.84
CA PHE A 100 -9.98 -12.84 7.73
C PHE A 100 -10.45 -12.55 9.16
N LYS A 101 -11.59 -11.86 9.33
CA LYS A 101 -12.16 -11.60 10.66
C LYS A 101 -12.60 -12.87 11.37
N ALA A 102 -13.17 -13.85 10.64
CA ALA A 102 -13.54 -15.15 11.20
C ALA A 102 -12.33 -15.91 11.79
N HIS A 103 -11.12 -15.60 11.32
CA HIS A 103 -9.85 -16.20 11.80
C HIS A 103 -9.06 -15.27 12.76
N GLY A 104 -9.67 -14.20 13.23
CA GLY A 104 -9.05 -13.29 14.22
C GLY A 104 -7.87 -12.48 13.64
N ILE A 105 -7.87 -12.20 12.35
CA ILE A 105 -6.83 -11.42 11.66
C ILE A 105 -7.20 -9.94 11.70
N THR A 106 -6.24 -9.09 12.04
CA THR A 106 -6.36 -7.63 11.99
C THR A 106 -6.25 -7.15 10.55
N ILE A 107 -7.19 -6.32 10.11
CA ILE A 107 -7.27 -5.84 8.73
C ILE A 107 -6.98 -4.35 8.66
N LEU A 108 -5.94 -3.99 7.92
CA LEU A 108 -5.64 -2.65 7.47
C LEU A 108 -6.16 -2.49 6.03
N HIS A 109 -6.95 -1.47 5.75
CA HIS A 109 -7.46 -1.23 4.39
C HIS A 109 -7.04 0.13 3.86
N LYS A 110 -6.57 0.15 2.60
CA LYS A 110 -6.14 1.37 1.91
C LYS A 110 -7.31 2.01 1.15
N CYS A 111 -7.51 3.31 1.38
CA CYS A 111 -8.55 4.11 0.77
C CYS A 111 -8.00 5.43 0.25
N THR A 112 -8.65 5.99 -0.77
CA THR A 112 -8.31 7.30 -1.34
C THR A 112 -9.37 8.37 -1.07
N SER A 113 -10.43 8.04 -0.31
CA SER A 113 -11.48 8.98 0.07
C SER A 113 -12.12 8.60 1.40
N VAL A 114 -12.63 9.61 2.12
CA VAL A 114 -13.36 9.42 3.39
C VAL A 114 -14.57 8.50 3.20
N ARG A 115 -15.31 8.65 2.10
CA ARG A 115 -16.47 7.81 1.78
C ARG A 115 -16.11 6.33 1.70
N HIS A 116 -15.00 6.00 1.05
CA HIS A 116 -14.53 4.61 0.95
C HIS A 116 -14.03 4.09 2.30
N ALA A 117 -13.35 4.92 3.07
CA ALA A 117 -12.89 4.58 4.42
C ALA A 117 -14.06 4.26 5.36
N LEU A 118 -15.11 5.11 5.40
CA LEU A 118 -16.33 4.84 6.17
C LEU A 118 -17.04 3.56 5.73
N SER A 119 -17.04 3.25 4.43
CA SER A 119 -17.58 1.99 3.92
C SER A 119 -16.75 0.79 4.40
N ALA A 120 -15.42 0.90 4.40
CA ALA A 120 -14.52 -0.16 4.86
C ALA A 120 -14.68 -0.41 6.37
N VAL A 121 -14.78 0.63 7.18
CA VAL A 121 -15.08 0.51 8.63
C VAL A 121 -16.39 -0.23 8.88
N LYS A 122 -17.44 0.09 8.13
CA LYS A 122 -18.75 -0.63 8.21
C LYS A 122 -18.65 -2.10 7.82
N MET A 123 -17.68 -2.49 7.00
CA MET A 123 -17.41 -3.90 6.66
C MET A 123 -16.60 -4.64 7.74
N GLY A 124 -16.11 -3.95 8.78
CA GLY A 124 -15.35 -4.55 9.88
C GLY A 124 -13.82 -4.44 9.76
N VAL A 125 -13.32 -3.53 8.94
CA VAL A 125 -11.88 -3.22 8.87
C VAL A 125 -11.44 -2.58 10.18
N ASP A 126 -10.25 -2.95 10.67
CA ASP A 126 -9.73 -2.52 11.97
C ASP A 126 -8.89 -1.24 11.89
N ILE A 127 -8.22 -0.99 10.76
CA ILE A 127 -7.30 0.13 10.56
C ILE A 127 -7.52 0.69 9.15
N ILE A 128 -7.55 1.99 9.00
CA ILE A 128 -7.60 2.67 7.70
C ILE A 128 -6.24 3.27 7.38
N SER A 129 -5.76 3.04 6.15
CA SER A 129 -4.69 3.84 5.53
C SER A 129 -5.31 4.76 4.49
N ILE A 130 -5.24 6.07 4.71
CA ILE A 130 -5.82 7.05 3.80
C ILE A 130 -4.72 7.60 2.88
N ASP A 131 -4.87 7.38 1.58
CA ASP A 131 -3.88 7.75 0.58
C ASP A 131 -4.23 9.12 -0.01
N GLY A 132 -3.43 10.16 0.28
CA GLY A 132 -3.53 11.47 -0.35
C GLY A 132 -3.10 11.43 -1.83
N PHE A 133 -3.44 12.47 -2.57
CA PHE A 133 -3.12 12.61 -4.01
C PHE A 133 -1.61 12.48 -4.31
N GLU A 134 -0.75 12.75 -3.34
CA GLU A 134 0.71 12.65 -3.46
C GLU A 134 1.20 11.21 -3.57
N CYS A 135 0.37 10.20 -3.29
CA CYS A 135 0.82 8.81 -3.29
C CYS A 135 1.24 8.34 -4.69
N ALA A 136 2.22 7.45 -4.73
CA ALA A 136 2.58 6.71 -5.93
C ALA A 136 1.60 5.53 -6.14
N GLY A 137 1.54 5.01 -7.35
CA GLY A 137 0.54 4.00 -7.72
C GLY A 137 -0.80 4.65 -8.03
N HIS A 138 -1.88 4.25 -7.36
CA HIS A 138 -3.24 4.70 -7.66
C HIS A 138 -3.76 5.71 -6.60
N PRO A 139 -3.62 7.03 -6.84
CA PRO A 139 -4.03 8.07 -5.89
C PRO A 139 -5.55 8.30 -5.83
N GLY A 140 -6.32 7.55 -6.61
CA GLY A 140 -7.75 7.82 -6.81
C GLY A 140 -8.00 8.88 -7.88
N GLU A 141 -9.26 9.29 -8.05
CA GLU A 141 -9.68 10.20 -9.14
C GLU A 141 -10.10 11.59 -8.63
N ASP A 142 -10.17 11.79 -7.32
CA ASP A 142 -10.69 13.02 -6.71
C ASP A 142 -9.61 14.09 -6.50
N ASP A 143 -8.33 13.77 -6.72
CA ASP A 143 -7.16 14.65 -6.60
C ASP A 143 -7.06 15.39 -5.24
N VAL A 144 -7.55 14.79 -4.17
CA VAL A 144 -7.53 15.43 -2.83
C VAL A 144 -6.18 15.21 -2.16
N PRO A 145 -5.40 16.27 -1.89
CA PRO A 145 -4.10 16.14 -1.24
C PRO A 145 -4.22 15.74 0.23
N GLY A 146 -3.17 15.11 0.75
CA GLY A 146 -3.13 14.59 2.13
C GLY A 146 -3.41 15.67 3.19
N LEU A 147 -2.95 16.89 3.00
CA LEU A 147 -3.20 18.01 3.92
C LEU A 147 -4.70 18.32 4.12
N VAL A 148 -5.54 18.03 3.15
CA VAL A 148 -7.00 18.17 3.21
C VAL A 148 -7.68 16.86 3.60
N LEU A 149 -7.22 15.76 3.02
CA LEU A 149 -7.87 14.47 3.17
C LEU A 149 -7.69 13.85 4.57
N ILE A 150 -6.48 13.98 5.15
CA ILE A 150 -6.16 13.35 6.43
C ILE A 150 -7.03 13.91 7.57
N PRO A 151 -7.11 15.25 7.81
CA PRO A 151 -7.96 15.76 8.87
C PRO A 151 -9.44 15.51 8.60
N ALA A 152 -9.89 15.57 7.34
CA ALA A 152 -11.28 15.23 6.99
C ALA A 152 -11.62 13.75 7.27
N ALA A 153 -10.63 12.85 7.17
CA ALA A 153 -10.78 11.46 7.57
C ALA A 153 -10.74 11.29 9.09
N ALA A 154 -9.78 11.94 9.77
CA ALA A 154 -9.61 11.86 11.22
C ALA A 154 -10.87 12.33 11.99
N ASP A 155 -11.58 13.35 11.47
CA ASP A 155 -12.81 13.85 12.08
C ASP A 155 -14.02 12.89 11.98
N GLN A 156 -13.92 11.83 11.16
CA GLN A 156 -15.08 10.97 10.82
C GLN A 156 -14.84 9.47 11.04
N ILE A 157 -13.59 9.06 11.28
CA ILE A 157 -13.20 7.66 11.38
C ILE A 157 -12.83 7.34 12.82
N ASP A 158 -13.49 6.35 13.40
CA ASP A 158 -13.33 5.95 14.81
C ASP A 158 -12.32 4.81 15.01
N VAL A 159 -11.71 4.29 13.93
CA VAL A 159 -10.63 3.29 14.00
C VAL A 159 -9.28 3.94 13.76
N PRO A 160 -8.15 3.32 14.17
CA PRO A 160 -6.82 3.87 13.90
C PRO A 160 -6.63 4.26 12.43
N LEU A 161 -6.07 5.46 12.21
CA LEU A 161 -5.88 6.07 10.90
C LEU A 161 -4.39 6.23 10.59
N LEU A 162 -3.95 5.67 9.49
CA LEU A 162 -2.61 5.89 8.93
C LEU A 162 -2.68 6.87 7.76
N ALA A 163 -1.85 7.91 7.80
CA ALA A 163 -1.66 8.82 6.68
C ALA A 163 -0.71 8.22 5.65
N SER A 164 -1.05 8.28 4.37
CA SER A 164 -0.25 7.75 3.28
C SER A 164 -0.19 8.75 2.10
N GLY A 165 0.88 8.67 1.32
CA GLY A 165 1.12 9.57 0.19
C GLY A 165 2.04 10.74 0.57
N GLY A 166 3.25 10.77 -0.02
CA GLY A 166 4.23 11.85 0.17
C GLY A 166 5.05 11.77 1.47
N PHE A 167 4.76 10.86 2.37
CA PHE A 167 5.52 10.68 3.61
C PHE A 167 6.83 9.95 3.36
N GLY A 168 7.95 10.48 3.87
CA GLY A 168 9.28 9.92 3.62
C GLY A 168 10.27 10.03 4.76
N ASP A 169 9.97 10.81 5.81
CA ASP A 169 10.84 11.00 6.98
C ASP A 169 10.03 11.42 8.23
N GLY A 170 10.75 11.70 9.32
CA GLY A 170 10.15 12.08 10.62
C GLY A 170 9.35 13.38 10.60
N ARG A 171 9.62 14.29 9.66
CA ARG A 171 8.81 15.54 9.49
C ARG A 171 7.42 15.18 9.00
N GLY A 172 7.34 14.21 8.05
CA GLY A 172 6.08 13.70 7.57
C GLY A 172 5.28 13.00 8.66
N LEU A 173 5.92 12.17 9.50
CA LEU A 173 5.27 11.55 10.64
C LEU A 173 4.73 12.61 11.63
N ALA A 174 5.52 13.60 11.99
CA ALA A 174 5.08 14.67 12.89
C ALA A 174 3.88 15.45 12.30
N ALA A 175 3.89 15.72 10.99
CA ALA A 175 2.78 16.37 10.31
C ALA A 175 1.52 15.49 10.29
N ALA A 176 1.65 14.19 10.01
CA ALA A 176 0.53 13.26 10.03
C ALA A 176 -0.14 13.17 11.40
N LEU A 177 0.65 13.07 12.48
CA LEU A 177 0.14 13.08 13.86
C LEU A 177 -0.56 14.41 14.19
N ALA A 178 -0.01 15.55 13.77
CA ALA A 178 -0.64 16.86 13.96
C ALA A 178 -1.96 17.03 13.18
N LEU A 179 -2.13 16.29 12.06
CA LEU A 179 -3.36 16.26 11.27
C LEU A 179 -4.40 15.24 11.79
N GLY A 180 -4.10 14.56 12.90
CA GLY A 180 -5.02 13.61 13.55
C GLY A 180 -4.86 12.15 13.12
N ALA A 181 -3.83 11.79 12.35
CA ALA A 181 -3.52 10.38 12.09
C ALA A 181 -2.77 9.75 13.27
N ASP A 182 -2.84 8.43 13.43
CA ASP A 182 -2.15 7.65 14.44
C ASP A 182 -0.75 7.19 13.99
N GLY A 183 -0.45 7.30 12.70
CA GLY A 183 0.83 6.90 12.12
C GLY A 183 0.86 7.15 10.62
N ILE A 184 1.88 6.59 9.96
CA ILE A 184 2.06 6.74 8.51
C ILE A 184 2.24 5.39 7.81
N ASN A 185 1.78 5.32 6.56
CA ASN A 185 2.06 4.23 5.64
C ASN A 185 2.93 4.77 4.49
N MET A 186 4.10 4.18 4.26
CA MET A 186 5.08 4.64 3.28
C MET A 186 5.37 3.57 2.24
N GLY A 187 5.64 4.01 1.01
CA GLY A 187 6.04 3.15 -0.11
C GLY A 187 7.39 3.54 -0.69
N THR A 188 7.43 4.59 -1.49
CA THR A 188 8.60 4.98 -2.31
C THR A 188 9.89 5.15 -1.50
N ARG A 189 9.80 5.61 -0.25
CA ARG A 189 10.97 5.71 0.64
C ARG A 189 11.63 4.34 0.84
N PHE A 190 10.84 3.30 1.03
CA PHE A 190 11.35 1.92 1.19
C PHE A 190 11.89 1.35 -0.12
N CYS A 191 11.36 1.75 -1.29
CA CYS A 191 11.95 1.35 -2.57
C CYS A 191 13.41 1.79 -2.73
N ALA A 192 13.82 2.88 -2.08
CA ALA A 192 15.18 3.40 -2.17
C ALA A 192 16.14 2.76 -1.15
N THR A 193 15.71 1.79 -0.35
CA THR A 193 16.56 1.11 0.64
C THR A 193 17.36 -0.04 0.02
N VAL A 194 18.38 -0.51 0.75
CA VAL A 194 19.22 -1.64 0.29
C VAL A 194 18.43 -2.95 0.24
N GLU A 195 17.41 -3.10 1.09
CA GLU A 195 16.57 -4.28 1.20
C GLU A 195 15.56 -4.42 0.04
N ALA A 196 15.27 -3.33 -0.68
CA ALA A 196 14.39 -3.39 -1.84
C ALA A 196 15.04 -4.20 -2.97
N PRO A 197 14.38 -5.27 -3.49
CA PRO A 197 14.97 -6.16 -4.51
C PRO A 197 14.83 -5.56 -5.91
N ILE A 198 15.04 -4.27 -6.06
CA ILE A 198 15.01 -3.55 -7.34
C ILE A 198 16.40 -3.12 -7.76
N HIS A 199 16.57 -2.90 -9.06
CA HIS A 199 17.88 -2.59 -9.63
C HIS A 199 18.43 -1.27 -9.05
N GLU A 200 19.73 -1.24 -8.75
CA GLU A 200 20.39 -0.10 -8.10
C GLU A 200 20.20 1.23 -8.85
N LYS A 201 20.20 1.22 -10.18
CA LYS A 201 19.90 2.43 -10.98
C LYS A 201 18.51 3.00 -10.73
N VAL A 202 17.52 2.15 -10.36
CA VAL A 202 16.18 2.64 -9.99
C VAL A 202 16.23 3.32 -8.62
N LYS A 203 16.98 2.77 -7.66
CA LYS A 203 17.18 3.41 -6.35
C LYS A 203 17.87 4.77 -6.50
N GLN A 204 18.94 4.81 -7.28
CA GLN A 204 19.66 6.06 -7.58
C GLN A 204 18.76 7.09 -8.27
N PHE A 205 17.93 6.66 -9.20
CA PHE A 205 16.93 7.52 -9.84
C PHE A 205 15.92 8.09 -8.82
N LEU A 206 15.39 7.27 -7.91
CA LEU A 206 14.50 7.72 -6.85
C LEU A 206 15.17 8.74 -5.90
N VAL A 207 16.44 8.55 -5.60
CA VAL A 207 17.22 9.47 -4.73
C VAL A 207 17.52 10.79 -5.45
N ALA A 208 17.72 10.76 -6.76
CA ALA A 208 18.03 11.96 -7.56
C ALA A 208 16.81 12.79 -7.94
N ASN A 209 15.59 12.19 -7.89
CA ASN A 209 14.37 12.86 -8.31
C ASN A 209 13.92 13.95 -7.32
N GLY A 210 13.35 15.01 -7.88
CA GLY A 210 12.67 16.08 -7.15
C GLY A 210 11.14 15.91 -7.12
N GLU A 211 10.48 16.91 -6.56
CA GLU A 211 9.03 16.92 -6.36
C GLU A 211 8.21 16.95 -7.67
N ARG A 212 8.85 17.27 -8.80
CA ARG A 212 8.19 17.35 -10.13
C ARG A 212 8.50 16.16 -11.03
N ASP A 213 9.22 15.16 -10.56
CA ASP A 213 9.68 14.05 -11.37
C ASP A 213 8.71 12.85 -11.34
N THR A 214 7.40 13.16 -11.36
CA THR A 214 6.32 12.19 -11.53
C THR A 214 5.37 12.60 -12.64
N ASN A 215 4.73 11.61 -13.26
CA ASN A 215 3.64 11.78 -14.20
C ASN A 215 2.37 11.09 -13.69
N LEU A 216 1.21 11.65 -14.03
CA LEU A 216 -0.09 10.99 -13.87
C LEU A 216 -0.48 10.39 -15.22
N ILE A 217 -0.64 9.07 -15.27
CA ILE A 217 -1.01 8.31 -16.46
C ILE A 217 -2.42 7.72 -16.33
N PHE A 218 -3.03 7.33 -17.42
CA PHE A 218 -4.33 6.64 -17.50
C PHE A 218 -5.53 7.39 -16.92
N ARG A 219 -5.46 8.72 -16.80
CA ARG A 219 -6.56 9.54 -16.26
C ARG A 219 -7.84 9.42 -17.11
N GLY A 220 -7.72 9.32 -18.44
CA GLY A 220 -8.85 9.12 -19.36
C GLY A 220 -9.63 7.83 -19.11
N PHE A 221 -8.99 6.82 -18.55
CA PHE A 221 -9.61 5.54 -18.20
C PHE A 221 -10.15 5.47 -16.77
N LYS A 222 -10.11 6.57 -16.00
CA LYS A 222 -10.43 6.58 -14.56
C LYS A 222 -9.67 5.49 -13.79
N ASN A 223 -8.41 5.34 -14.15
CA ASN A 223 -7.47 4.42 -13.51
C ASN A 223 -6.12 5.13 -13.32
N THR A 224 -6.19 6.33 -12.75
CA THR A 224 -5.05 7.22 -12.60
C THR A 224 -3.93 6.55 -11.83
N GLY A 225 -2.74 6.55 -12.42
CA GLY A 225 -1.51 6.09 -11.81
C GLY A 225 -0.47 7.20 -11.71
N ARG A 226 0.13 7.41 -10.55
CA ARG A 226 1.32 8.24 -10.40
C ARG A 226 2.56 7.37 -10.54
N VAL A 227 3.37 7.70 -11.52
CA VAL A 227 4.61 6.99 -11.85
C VAL A 227 5.80 7.94 -11.92
N ALA A 228 6.99 7.39 -11.83
CA ALA A 228 8.22 8.15 -12.05
C ALA A 228 8.28 8.68 -13.48
N LYS A 229 8.70 9.94 -13.63
CA LYS A 229 8.83 10.60 -14.93
C LYS A 229 9.98 10.01 -15.72
N ASN A 230 9.69 9.57 -16.93
CA ASN A 230 10.65 9.05 -17.88
C ASN A 230 10.06 9.11 -19.30
N SER A 231 10.85 8.80 -20.32
CA SER A 231 10.41 8.88 -21.73
C SER A 231 9.16 8.04 -22.03
N VAL A 232 8.96 6.91 -21.36
CA VAL A 232 7.78 6.06 -21.53
C VAL A 232 6.55 6.72 -20.90
N SER A 233 6.66 7.20 -19.65
CA SER A 233 5.53 7.88 -19.01
C SER A 233 5.17 9.20 -19.69
N ASP A 234 6.15 9.94 -20.23
CA ASP A 234 5.91 11.14 -21.02
C ASP A 234 5.11 10.80 -22.30
N MET A 235 5.47 9.71 -23.01
CA MET A 235 4.74 9.22 -24.17
C MET A 235 3.29 8.82 -23.81
N VAL A 236 3.09 8.12 -22.70
CA VAL A 236 1.74 7.72 -22.25
C VAL A 236 0.88 8.94 -21.94
N VAL A 237 1.44 9.98 -21.30
CA VAL A 237 0.73 11.25 -21.06
C VAL A 237 0.37 11.93 -22.38
N GLU A 238 1.31 11.99 -23.34
CA GLU A 238 1.06 12.58 -24.65
C GLU A 238 -0.07 11.86 -25.42
N ILE A 239 -0.04 10.52 -25.43
CA ILE A 239 -1.10 9.72 -26.06
C ILE A 239 -2.44 9.99 -25.38
N GLY A 240 -2.49 9.92 -24.05
CA GLY A 240 -3.73 10.11 -23.26
C GLY A 240 -4.29 11.53 -23.31
N SER A 241 -3.53 12.52 -23.79
CA SER A 241 -3.99 13.90 -23.98
C SER A 241 -4.66 14.16 -25.33
N LYS A 242 -4.60 13.22 -26.26
CA LYS A 242 -5.19 13.36 -27.59
C LYS A 242 -6.70 13.18 -27.55
N PRO A 243 -7.49 14.00 -28.27
CA PRO A 243 -8.94 13.81 -28.36
C PRO A 243 -9.30 12.42 -28.89
N GLY A 244 -10.09 11.66 -28.15
CA GLY A 244 -10.53 10.31 -28.53
C GLY A 244 -9.55 9.19 -28.17
N ALA A 245 -8.54 9.47 -27.35
CA ALA A 245 -7.63 8.44 -26.82
C ALA A 245 -8.31 7.60 -25.73
#